data_d9e075a282eab5293174097834c5130b
#
_entry.id   d9e075a282eab5293174097834c5130b
#
_cell.length_a   1.000
_cell.length_b   1.000
_cell.length_c   1.000
_cell.angle_alpha   90.00
_cell.angle_beta   90.00
_cell.angle_gamma   90.00
#
_symmetry.space_group_name_H-M   'P 1'
#
loop_
_entity.id
_entity.type
_entity.pdbx_description
1 polymer ?
#
loop_
_entity_poly.entity_id
_entity_poly.type
_entity_poly.pdbx_seq_one_letter_code
_entity_poly.pdbx_strand_id
1 'polypeptide(L)'
;MRWTPLACRARPMLSFQHCGAKKTSIQEISIVTERVTLITGASAGIGTELARVFAANGHRLALTARRADRLEALANELAAKGGKKPIVIACDLEDADAGEKIAAALAAEGVELDHLVNNAGFGVFGDAIERDRVEQVGIVDVNVRALTDLSLRFADQLIRNKGGLLNVGSVAGYLPGPGMAVYYASKAYVISFTEALRAELAPHGVRVTVLCPGPVPTEFQARAGVGSGHDTALLNVPAAEVARQAYRGLMANKRAVLPGLGIKIVPFALRFFPRGFILSATSRFQRQRR
;
A
#
# COMPACT_ATOMS: atom_id res chain seq x y z
N MET A 1 36.68 -29.82 26.50
CA MET A 1 35.62 -30.80 26.17
C MET A 1 35.70 -31.09 24.68
N ARG A 2 36.06 -32.34 24.34
CA ARG A 2 36.25 -32.76 22.92
C ARG A 2 34.92 -33.34 22.43
N TRP A 3 34.44 -32.87 21.29
CA TRP A 3 33.30 -33.45 20.60
C TRP A 3 33.75 -34.59 19.71
N THR A 4 33.19 -35.79 19.90
CA THR A 4 33.35 -36.97 19.03
C THR A 4 32.19 -37.08 18.08
N PRO A 5 32.39 -37.38 16.78
CA PRO A 5 31.32 -37.54 15.82
C PRO A 5 30.71 -38.96 15.90
N LEU A 6 29.37 -39.00 15.92
CA LEU A 6 28.59 -40.25 15.83
C LEU A 6 28.58 -40.75 14.36
N ALA A 7 29.02 -41.98 14.21
CA ALA A 7 29.03 -42.70 12.94
C ALA A 7 27.60 -43.10 12.52
N CYS A 8 27.18 -42.66 11.32
CA CYS A 8 25.91 -43.05 10.70
C CYS A 8 26.09 -44.42 10.02
N ARG A 9 25.42 -45.46 10.51
CA ARG A 9 25.39 -46.80 9.87
C ARG A 9 24.46 -46.77 8.65
N ALA A 10 25.01 -47.11 7.49
CA ALA A 10 24.29 -47.32 6.24
C ALA A 10 23.39 -48.59 6.37
N ARG A 11 22.13 -48.46 5.94
CA ARG A 11 21.20 -49.59 5.71
C ARG A 11 21.26 -50.03 4.25
N PRO A 12 21.11 -51.35 3.94
CA PRO A 12 21.25 -51.83 2.57
C PRO A 12 20.03 -51.46 1.67
N MET A 13 20.32 -51.19 0.39
CA MET A 13 19.37 -50.94 -0.65
C MET A 13 18.57 -52.22 -0.95
N LEU A 14 17.23 -52.11 -0.91
CA LEU A 14 16.32 -53.06 -1.50
C LEU A 14 16.07 -52.65 -2.97
N SER A 15 16.40 -53.56 -3.88
CA SER A 15 16.17 -53.42 -5.31
C SER A 15 14.65 -53.59 -5.61
N PHE A 16 13.99 -52.52 -6.07
CA PHE A 16 12.65 -52.61 -6.65
C PHE A 16 12.74 -52.79 -8.18
N GLN A 17 12.24 -53.91 -8.65
CA GLN A 17 12.07 -54.25 -10.05
C GLN A 17 11.04 -53.33 -10.73
N HIS A 18 11.35 -52.93 -11.96
CA HIS A 18 10.54 -52.11 -12.83
C HIS A 18 9.19 -52.78 -13.10
N CYS A 19 8.11 -52.21 -12.64
CA CYS A 19 6.76 -52.41 -13.16
C CYS A 19 6.46 -51.25 -14.12
N GLY A 20 6.28 -51.56 -15.39
CA GLY A 20 6.03 -50.57 -16.45
C GLY A 20 4.66 -49.89 -16.27
N ALA A 21 4.62 -48.76 -15.61
CA ALA A 21 3.44 -47.91 -15.58
C ALA A 21 3.48 -46.97 -16.79
N LYS A 22 2.50 -47.11 -17.69
CA LYS A 22 2.22 -46.15 -18.74
C LYS A 22 2.11 -44.74 -18.12
N LYS A 23 3.05 -43.85 -18.48
CA LYS A 23 2.93 -42.42 -18.16
C LYS A 23 1.73 -41.85 -18.88
N THR A 24 0.59 -41.81 -18.22
CA THR A 24 -0.52 -40.95 -18.61
C THR A 24 -0.02 -39.51 -18.31
N SER A 25 0.31 -38.78 -19.35
CA SER A 25 0.61 -37.35 -19.26
C SER A 25 -0.67 -36.65 -18.82
N ILE A 26 -0.80 -36.39 -17.54
CA ILE A 26 -1.75 -35.40 -17.06
C ILE A 26 -1.22 -34.06 -17.59
N GLN A 27 -1.83 -33.60 -18.69
CA GLN A 27 -1.68 -32.19 -19.09
C GLN A 27 -2.16 -31.37 -17.91
N GLU A 28 -1.23 -30.74 -17.16
CA GLU A 28 -1.57 -29.65 -16.26
C GLU A 28 -2.26 -28.59 -17.10
N ILE A 29 -3.58 -28.57 -17.04
CA ILE A 29 -4.36 -27.44 -17.53
C ILE A 29 -3.92 -26.28 -16.63
N SER A 30 -3.00 -25.46 -17.11
CA SER A 30 -2.66 -24.20 -16.51
C SER A 30 -3.92 -23.34 -16.56
N ILE A 31 -4.73 -23.40 -15.51
CA ILE A 31 -5.85 -22.49 -15.32
C ILE A 31 -5.19 -21.12 -15.22
N VAL A 32 -5.27 -20.32 -16.28
CA VAL A 32 -4.81 -18.93 -16.26
C VAL A 32 -5.75 -18.19 -15.31
N THR A 33 -5.33 -18.09 -14.05
CA THR A 33 -6.05 -17.36 -13.03
C THR A 33 -6.07 -15.88 -13.43
N GLU A 34 -7.25 -15.30 -13.49
CA GLU A 34 -7.38 -13.89 -13.86
C GLU A 34 -6.71 -13.00 -12.80
N ARG A 35 -5.95 -12.00 -13.26
CA ARG A 35 -5.16 -11.14 -12.39
C ARG A 35 -5.89 -9.85 -12.10
N VAL A 36 -5.78 -9.37 -10.86
CA VAL A 36 -6.42 -8.11 -10.42
C VAL A 36 -5.45 -7.21 -9.69
N THR A 37 -5.72 -5.91 -9.75
CA THR A 37 -5.08 -4.90 -8.91
C THR A 37 -6.01 -4.58 -7.74
N LEU A 38 -5.59 -4.85 -6.51
CA LEU A 38 -6.30 -4.46 -5.30
C LEU A 38 -5.94 -3.02 -4.90
N ILE A 39 -6.94 -2.17 -4.72
CA ILE A 39 -6.76 -0.78 -4.28
C ILE A 39 -7.54 -0.55 -2.99
N THR A 40 -6.84 -0.24 -1.90
CA THR A 40 -7.46 0.09 -0.63
C THR A 40 -7.79 1.59 -0.52
N GLY A 41 -8.88 1.92 0.21
CA GLY A 41 -9.33 3.30 0.34
C GLY A 41 -9.82 3.92 -0.97
N ALA A 42 -10.38 3.10 -1.88
CA ALA A 42 -10.78 3.51 -3.22
C ALA A 42 -12.02 4.42 -3.26
N SER A 43 -12.72 4.63 -2.14
CA SER A 43 -13.99 5.36 -2.09
C SER A 43 -13.84 6.89 -2.14
N ALA A 44 -12.63 7.45 -2.11
CA ALA A 44 -12.38 8.89 -2.18
C ALA A 44 -10.94 9.26 -2.56
N GLY A 45 -10.74 10.49 -3.00
CA GLY A 45 -9.45 11.16 -3.15
C GLY A 45 -8.47 10.42 -4.06
N ILE A 46 -7.25 10.23 -3.58
CA ILE A 46 -6.17 9.60 -4.36
C ILE A 46 -6.54 8.16 -4.76
N GLY A 47 -7.24 7.40 -3.87
CA GLY A 47 -7.64 6.03 -4.15
C GLY A 47 -8.60 5.90 -5.34
N THR A 48 -9.58 6.79 -5.44
CA THR A 48 -10.50 6.86 -6.57
C THR A 48 -9.76 7.18 -7.87
N GLU A 49 -8.83 8.13 -7.83
CA GLU A 49 -8.03 8.50 -9.00
C GLU A 49 -7.04 7.39 -9.41
N LEU A 50 -6.46 6.68 -8.44
CA LEU A 50 -5.65 5.49 -8.72
C LEU A 50 -6.48 4.41 -9.42
N ALA A 51 -7.71 4.15 -8.94
CA ALA A 51 -8.61 3.21 -9.60
C ALA A 51 -8.89 3.61 -11.06
N ARG A 52 -9.16 4.88 -11.33
CA ARG A 52 -9.36 5.41 -12.68
C ARG A 52 -8.12 5.20 -13.56
N VAL A 53 -6.94 5.50 -13.04
CA VAL A 53 -5.68 5.36 -13.78
C VAL A 53 -5.34 3.90 -14.07
N PHE A 54 -5.47 3.00 -13.11
CA PHE A 54 -5.22 1.57 -13.32
C PHE A 54 -6.23 0.98 -14.32
N ALA A 55 -7.52 1.30 -14.19
CA ALA A 55 -8.55 0.85 -15.14
C ALA A 55 -8.28 1.35 -16.58
N ALA A 56 -7.91 2.62 -16.74
CA ALA A 56 -7.57 3.20 -18.04
C ALA A 56 -6.33 2.56 -18.70
N ASN A 57 -5.50 1.88 -17.91
CA ASN A 57 -4.35 1.12 -18.40
C ASN A 57 -4.64 -0.41 -18.50
N GLY A 58 -5.91 -0.81 -18.50
CA GLY A 58 -6.34 -2.17 -18.78
C GLY A 58 -6.29 -3.13 -17.59
N HIS A 59 -6.05 -2.65 -16.37
CA HIS A 59 -6.07 -3.50 -15.19
C HIS A 59 -7.52 -3.84 -14.78
N ARG A 60 -7.79 -5.12 -14.50
CA ARG A 60 -8.96 -5.51 -13.72
C ARG A 60 -8.75 -5.11 -12.27
N LEU A 61 -9.78 -4.59 -11.60
CA LEU A 61 -9.65 -4.02 -10.26
C LEU A 61 -10.44 -4.80 -9.23
N ALA A 62 -9.91 -4.80 -8.00
CA ALA A 62 -10.64 -5.05 -6.77
C ALA A 62 -10.53 -3.78 -5.90
N LEU A 63 -11.66 -3.25 -5.47
CA LEU A 63 -11.74 -1.99 -4.74
C LEU A 63 -12.22 -2.26 -3.32
N THR A 64 -11.48 -1.77 -2.31
CA THR A 64 -11.92 -1.92 -0.92
C THR A 64 -11.92 -0.59 -0.17
N ALA A 65 -12.97 -0.39 0.61
CA ALA A 65 -13.16 0.68 1.59
C ALA A 65 -14.41 0.37 2.42
N ARG A 66 -14.71 1.23 3.40
CA ARG A 66 -15.92 1.09 4.26
C ARG A 66 -17.21 1.44 3.55
N ARG A 67 -17.18 2.42 2.64
CA ARG A 67 -18.37 2.98 1.96
C ARG A 67 -18.70 2.18 0.70
N ALA A 68 -19.53 1.14 0.85
CA ALA A 68 -19.93 0.25 -0.22
C ALA A 68 -20.62 1.00 -1.38
N ASP A 69 -21.51 1.93 -1.06
CA ASP A 69 -22.24 2.74 -2.03
C ASP A 69 -21.30 3.50 -2.99
N ARG A 70 -20.23 4.09 -2.45
CA ARG A 70 -19.23 4.82 -3.25
C ARG A 70 -18.34 3.90 -4.07
N LEU A 71 -18.03 2.72 -3.54
CA LEU A 71 -17.29 1.71 -4.30
C LEU A 71 -18.10 1.20 -5.49
N GLU A 72 -19.39 0.92 -5.28
CA GLU A 72 -20.30 0.48 -6.34
C GLU A 72 -20.48 1.59 -7.41
N ALA A 73 -20.64 2.84 -7.01
CA ALA A 73 -20.72 3.96 -7.94
C ALA A 73 -19.45 4.06 -8.81
N LEU A 74 -18.26 3.93 -8.18
CA LEU A 74 -16.98 3.94 -8.92
C LEU A 74 -16.86 2.70 -9.82
N ALA A 75 -17.25 1.53 -9.35
CA ALA A 75 -17.21 0.30 -10.15
C ALA A 75 -18.10 0.40 -11.40
N ASN A 76 -19.30 0.97 -11.26
CA ASN A 76 -20.22 1.21 -12.36
C ASN A 76 -19.66 2.28 -13.32
N GLU A 77 -19.06 3.36 -12.81
CA GLU A 77 -18.38 4.39 -13.64
C GLU A 77 -17.28 3.75 -14.50
N LEU A 78 -16.45 2.89 -13.92
CA LEU A 78 -15.33 2.26 -14.62
C LEU A 78 -15.81 1.23 -15.63
N ALA A 79 -16.86 0.46 -15.33
CA ALA A 79 -17.47 -0.49 -16.24
C ALA A 79 -18.10 0.22 -17.47
N ALA A 80 -18.75 1.37 -17.26
CA ALA A 80 -19.33 2.15 -18.33
C ALA A 80 -18.29 2.70 -19.34
N LYS A 81 -17.01 2.75 -18.94
CA LYS A 81 -15.91 3.14 -19.83
C LYS A 81 -15.31 1.97 -20.62
N GLY A 82 -15.96 0.80 -20.63
CA GLY A 82 -15.59 -0.39 -21.40
C GLY A 82 -14.66 -1.37 -20.69
N GLY A 83 -14.34 -1.15 -19.40
CA GLY A 83 -13.60 -2.09 -18.59
C GLY A 83 -14.49 -3.18 -17.96
N LYS A 84 -13.89 -4.28 -17.48
CA LYS A 84 -14.60 -5.19 -16.60
C LYS A 84 -15.02 -4.47 -15.32
N LYS A 85 -16.25 -4.73 -14.84
CA LYS A 85 -16.71 -4.18 -13.56
C LYS A 85 -15.74 -4.61 -12.44
N PRO A 86 -15.19 -3.66 -11.66
CA PRO A 86 -14.35 -4.00 -10.51
C PRO A 86 -15.07 -4.86 -9.48
N ILE A 87 -14.31 -5.73 -8.81
CA ILE A 87 -14.77 -6.45 -7.62
C ILE A 87 -14.87 -5.45 -6.47
N VAL A 88 -16.01 -5.37 -5.81
CA VAL A 88 -16.24 -4.47 -4.67
C VAL A 88 -16.18 -5.27 -3.37
N ILE A 89 -15.28 -4.87 -2.47
CA ILE A 89 -15.09 -5.51 -1.17
C ILE A 89 -15.26 -4.44 -0.08
N ALA A 90 -16.48 -4.33 0.48
CA ALA A 90 -16.72 -3.44 1.60
C ALA A 90 -16.07 -4.01 2.86
N CYS A 91 -15.04 -3.32 3.38
CA CYS A 91 -14.27 -3.79 4.53
C CYS A 91 -13.72 -2.60 5.32
N ASP A 92 -13.74 -2.69 6.65
CA ASP A 92 -13.04 -1.77 7.53
C ASP A 92 -11.63 -2.31 7.83
N LEU A 93 -10.62 -1.54 7.46
CA LEU A 93 -9.21 -1.92 7.70
C LEU A 93 -8.78 -1.71 9.16
N GLU A 94 -9.62 -1.13 10.01
CA GLU A 94 -9.42 -1.11 11.46
C GLU A 94 -9.68 -2.50 12.08
N ASP A 95 -10.47 -3.38 11.42
CA ASP A 95 -10.69 -4.75 11.86
C ASP A 95 -9.40 -5.58 11.77
N ALA A 96 -9.19 -6.42 12.78
CA ALA A 96 -8.00 -7.29 12.83
C ALA A 96 -7.99 -8.34 11.72
N ASP A 97 -9.16 -8.81 11.30
CA ASP A 97 -9.38 -9.85 10.27
C ASP A 97 -9.61 -9.30 8.85
N ALA A 98 -9.46 -7.97 8.66
CA ALA A 98 -9.70 -7.31 7.38
C ALA A 98 -8.93 -7.95 6.22
N GLY A 99 -7.65 -8.28 6.44
CA GLY A 99 -6.82 -8.93 5.42
C GLY A 99 -7.31 -10.32 5.03
N GLU A 100 -7.82 -11.09 5.99
CA GLU A 100 -8.41 -12.40 5.75
C GLU A 100 -9.72 -12.30 4.96
N LYS A 101 -10.61 -11.38 5.36
CA LYS A 101 -11.88 -11.10 4.65
C LYS A 101 -11.62 -10.72 3.18
N ILE A 102 -10.63 -9.85 2.93
CA ILE A 102 -10.25 -9.44 1.57
C ILE A 102 -9.69 -10.62 0.78
N ALA A 103 -8.80 -11.42 1.38
CA ALA A 103 -8.23 -12.59 0.72
C ALA A 103 -9.30 -13.64 0.37
N ALA A 104 -10.23 -13.91 1.28
CA ALA A 104 -11.35 -14.81 1.05
C ALA A 104 -12.27 -14.32 -0.08
N ALA A 105 -12.57 -13.02 -0.13
CA ALA A 105 -13.39 -12.44 -1.20
C ALA A 105 -12.72 -12.58 -2.58
N LEU A 106 -11.41 -12.33 -2.68
CA LEU A 106 -10.66 -12.49 -3.93
C LEU A 106 -10.58 -13.97 -4.36
N ALA A 107 -10.39 -14.89 -3.41
CA ALA A 107 -10.38 -16.32 -3.68
C ALA A 107 -11.74 -16.83 -4.17
N ALA A 108 -12.86 -16.32 -3.62
CA ALA A 108 -14.21 -16.65 -4.08
C ALA A 108 -14.47 -16.20 -5.52
N GLU A 109 -13.85 -15.10 -5.96
CA GLU A 109 -13.88 -14.62 -7.35
C GLU A 109 -12.90 -15.36 -8.28
N GLY A 110 -12.11 -16.29 -7.77
CA GLY A 110 -11.14 -17.06 -8.53
C GLY A 110 -10.01 -16.21 -9.15
N VAL A 111 -9.62 -15.11 -8.50
CA VAL A 111 -8.61 -14.18 -9.00
C VAL A 111 -7.36 -14.14 -8.13
N GLU A 112 -6.23 -13.77 -8.72
CA GLU A 112 -4.96 -13.51 -8.03
C GLU A 112 -4.51 -12.06 -8.17
N LEU A 113 -3.80 -11.54 -7.18
CA LEU A 113 -3.21 -10.22 -7.27
C LEU A 113 -1.98 -10.22 -8.19
N ASP A 114 -1.96 -9.23 -9.10
CA ASP A 114 -0.73 -8.80 -9.76
C ASP A 114 -0.22 -7.47 -9.21
N HIS A 115 -1.12 -6.61 -8.70
CA HIS A 115 -0.72 -5.37 -8.04
C HIS A 115 -1.50 -5.16 -6.75
N LEU A 116 -0.79 -4.64 -5.73
CA LEU A 116 -1.38 -4.19 -4.48
C LEU A 116 -1.10 -2.69 -4.30
N VAL A 117 -2.16 -1.92 -4.09
CA VAL A 117 -2.11 -0.48 -3.82
C VAL A 117 -2.66 -0.22 -2.43
N ASN A 118 -1.79 -0.14 -1.45
CA ASN A 118 -2.11 0.24 -0.08
C ASN A 118 -2.23 1.77 -0.01
N ASN A 119 -3.42 2.27 -0.32
CA ASN A 119 -3.71 3.69 -0.31
C ASN A 119 -4.55 4.12 0.90
N ALA A 120 -5.33 3.23 1.50
CA ALA A 120 -6.11 3.55 2.68
C ALA A 120 -5.26 4.17 3.79
N GLY A 121 -5.79 5.20 4.42
CA GLY A 121 -5.13 5.86 5.53
C GLY A 121 -5.86 7.12 5.94
N PHE A 122 -5.69 7.50 7.19
CA PHE A 122 -6.22 8.74 7.74
C PHE A 122 -5.28 9.35 8.78
N GLY A 123 -5.60 10.55 9.19
CA GLY A 123 -4.89 11.27 10.24
C GLY A 123 -5.85 12.17 10.98
N VAL A 124 -5.48 12.57 12.20
CA VAL A 124 -6.25 13.45 13.08
C VAL A 124 -5.37 14.60 13.49
N PHE A 125 -5.85 15.82 13.32
CA PHE A 125 -5.16 17.03 13.71
C PHE A 125 -5.46 17.39 15.18
N GLY A 126 -4.42 17.77 15.91
CA GLY A 126 -4.45 18.15 17.34
C GLY A 126 -3.39 17.39 18.12
N ASP A 127 -3.11 17.85 19.35
CA ASP A 127 -2.11 17.19 20.20
C ASP A 127 -2.62 15.79 20.57
N ALA A 128 -1.78 14.78 20.36
CA ALA A 128 -2.16 13.36 20.50
C ALA A 128 -2.73 13.03 21.90
N ILE A 129 -2.23 13.72 22.93
CA ILE A 129 -2.67 13.56 24.33
C ILE A 129 -4.06 14.17 24.59
N GLU A 130 -4.54 15.06 23.73
CA GLU A 130 -5.84 15.73 23.85
C GLU A 130 -6.92 15.09 22.94
N ARG A 131 -6.53 14.11 22.10
CA ARG A 131 -7.43 13.45 21.16
C ARG A 131 -7.88 12.10 21.68
N ASP A 132 -8.99 11.64 21.15
CA ASP A 132 -9.51 10.31 21.49
C ASP A 132 -8.45 9.23 21.21
N ARG A 133 -8.18 8.41 22.24
CA ARG A 133 -7.16 7.36 22.16
C ARG A 133 -7.50 6.30 21.12
N VAL A 134 -8.80 5.94 20.99
CA VAL A 134 -9.24 4.91 20.05
C VAL A 134 -8.99 5.39 18.62
N GLU A 135 -9.33 6.65 18.33
CA GLU A 135 -9.09 7.25 17.03
C GLU A 135 -7.58 7.33 16.68
N GLN A 136 -6.73 7.65 17.67
CA GLN A 136 -5.28 7.67 17.47
C GLN A 136 -4.71 6.27 17.20
N VAL A 137 -5.19 5.24 17.91
CA VAL A 137 -4.80 3.85 17.67
C VAL A 137 -5.31 3.36 16.32
N GLY A 138 -6.53 3.73 15.93
CA GLY A 138 -7.08 3.43 14.61
C GLY A 138 -6.21 3.93 13.44
N ILE A 139 -5.48 5.07 13.62
CA ILE A 139 -4.47 5.50 12.63
C ILE A 139 -3.37 4.44 12.47
N VAL A 140 -2.92 3.83 13.55
CA VAL A 140 -1.90 2.76 13.51
C VAL A 140 -2.49 1.51 12.87
N ASP A 141 -3.74 1.14 13.20
CA ASP A 141 -4.40 -0.02 12.63
C ASP A 141 -4.51 0.06 11.10
N VAL A 142 -4.97 1.19 10.57
CA VAL A 142 -5.12 1.35 9.12
C VAL A 142 -3.79 1.61 8.43
N ASN A 143 -3.03 2.62 8.91
CA ASN A 143 -1.84 3.09 8.18
C ASN A 143 -0.63 2.16 8.33
N VAL A 144 -0.59 1.33 9.39
CA VAL A 144 0.57 0.46 9.70
C VAL A 144 0.17 -1.01 9.66
N ARG A 145 -0.71 -1.47 10.58
CA ARG A 145 -1.05 -2.89 10.73
C ARG A 145 -1.67 -3.46 9.45
N ALA A 146 -2.75 -2.88 8.95
CA ALA A 146 -3.44 -3.39 7.76
C ALA A 146 -2.57 -3.31 6.50
N LEU A 147 -1.80 -2.22 6.31
CA LEU A 147 -0.85 -2.09 5.22
C LEU A 147 0.22 -3.18 5.27
N THR A 148 0.75 -3.48 6.45
CA THR A 148 1.77 -4.51 6.65
C THR A 148 1.18 -5.89 6.39
N ASP A 149 0.02 -6.21 6.99
CA ASP A 149 -0.65 -7.49 6.79
C ASP A 149 -0.95 -7.76 5.31
N LEU A 150 -1.56 -6.81 4.61
CA LEU A 150 -1.86 -6.97 3.19
C LEU A 150 -0.60 -7.13 2.33
N SER A 151 0.46 -6.36 2.63
CA SER A 151 1.73 -6.45 1.90
C SER A 151 2.36 -7.83 2.03
N LEU A 152 2.37 -8.41 3.24
CA LEU A 152 2.96 -9.71 3.52
C LEU A 152 2.04 -10.86 3.07
N ARG A 153 0.73 -10.75 3.29
CA ARG A 153 -0.29 -11.75 2.91
C ARG A 153 -0.30 -12.03 1.41
N PHE A 154 -0.13 -11.00 0.59
CA PHE A 154 -0.14 -11.13 -0.87
C PHE A 154 1.26 -11.22 -1.51
N ALA A 155 2.34 -11.25 -0.71
CA ALA A 155 3.71 -11.29 -1.23
C ALA A 155 3.95 -12.45 -2.21
N ASP A 156 3.47 -13.65 -1.90
CA ASP A 156 3.63 -14.83 -2.78
C ASP A 156 2.92 -14.66 -4.12
N GLN A 157 1.74 -14.04 -4.14
CA GLN A 157 1.02 -13.75 -5.39
C GLN A 157 1.76 -12.70 -6.21
N LEU A 158 2.26 -11.64 -5.57
CA LEU A 158 3.07 -10.61 -6.23
C LEU A 158 4.36 -11.19 -6.83
N ILE A 159 5.00 -12.13 -6.13
CA ILE A 159 6.20 -12.84 -6.60
C ILE A 159 5.87 -13.70 -7.81
N ARG A 160 4.85 -14.59 -7.72
CA ARG A 160 4.44 -15.46 -8.85
C ARG A 160 4.09 -14.67 -10.09
N ASN A 161 3.41 -13.54 -9.91
CA ASN A 161 2.93 -12.71 -11.01
C ASN A 161 3.94 -11.64 -11.48
N LYS A 162 5.13 -11.54 -10.84
CA LYS A 162 6.12 -10.47 -11.06
C LYS A 162 5.44 -9.09 -11.04
N GLY A 163 4.59 -8.91 -10.08
CA GLY A 163 3.64 -7.82 -9.99
C GLY A 163 4.23 -6.52 -9.43
N GLY A 164 3.38 -5.76 -8.71
CA GLY A 164 3.80 -4.51 -8.12
C GLY A 164 3.10 -4.17 -6.80
N LEU A 165 3.85 -3.53 -5.90
CA LEU A 165 3.38 -3.01 -4.62
C LEU A 165 3.54 -1.50 -4.58
N LEU A 166 2.44 -0.78 -4.41
CA LEU A 166 2.42 0.68 -4.21
C LEU A 166 1.90 0.98 -2.80
N ASN A 167 2.76 1.52 -1.95
CA ASN A 167 2.36 1.97 -0.62
C ASN A 167 2.26 3.50 -0.59
N VAL A 168 1.14 4.03 -0.11
CA VAL A 168 0.92 5.47 -0.02
C VAL A 168 1.42 5.99 1.33
N GLY A 169 2.64 6.50 1.31
CA GLY A 169 3.26 7.26 2.37
C GLY A 169 2.74 8.70 2.42
N SER A 170 3.63 9.63 2.73
CA SER A 170 3.43 11.10 2.68
C SER A 170 4.77 11.78 2.84
N VAL A 171 4.90 13.03 2.39
CA VAL A 171 6.02 13.89 2.76
C VAL A 171 6.13 14.06 4.28
N ALA A 172 5.02 13.94 5.01
CA ALA A 172 4.98 13.95 6.47
C ALA A 172 5.86 12.87 7.11
N GLY A 173 6.10 11.74 6.42
CA GLY A 173 6.95 10.65 6.92
C GLY A 173 8.44 11.01 7.02
N TYR A 174 8.88 12.11 6.45
CA TYR A 174 10.26 12.58 6.58
C TYR A 174 10.50 13.52 7.77
N LEU A 175 9.43 13.87 8.50
CA LEU A 175 9.43 14.90 9.54
C LEU A 175 8.83 14.38 10.85
N PRO A 176 9.26 14.88 12.04
CA PRO A 176 8.44 14.79 13.23
C PRO A 176 7.27 15.78 13.12
N GLY A 177 6.05 15.38 13.48
CA GLY A 177 4.84 16.19 13.32
C GLY A 177 4.09 16.45 14.62
N PRO A 178 4.53 17.42 15.49
CA PRO A 178 3.70 17.87 16.60
C PRO A 178 2.30 18.30 16.11
N GLY A 179 1.26 17.94 16.84
CA GLY A 179 -0.13 18.17 16.41
C GLY A 179 -0.69 17.15 15.41
N MET A 180 0.11 16.18 14.97
CA MET A 180 -0.30 14.99 14.20
C MET A 180 0.70 13.84 14.44
N ALA A 181 1.15 13.65 15.66
CA ALA A 181 2.30 12.80 15.99
C ALA A 181 2.14 11.37 15.46
N VAL A 182 1.00 10.72 15.70
CA VAL A 182 0.74 9.33 15.27
C VAL A 182 0.71 9.22 13.75
N TYR A 183 0.07 10.17 13.07
CA TYR A 183 0.03 10.19 11.61
C TYR A 183 1.44 10.29 10.98
N TYR A 184 2.25 11.26 11.43
CA TYR A 184 3.62 11.44 10.91
C TYR A 184 4.47 10.18 11.17
N ALA A 185 4.38 9.62 12.38
CA ALA A 185 5.07 8.38 12.72
C ALA A 185 4.61 7.21 11.85
N SER A 186 3.29 7.07 11.60
CA SER A 186 2.77 6.03 10.71
C SER A 186 3.30 6.15 9.29
N LYS A 187 3.42 7.40 8.77
CA LYS A 187 3.94 7.63 7.42
C LYS A 187 5.46 7.43 7.33
N ALA A 188 6.21 7.69 8.41
CA ALA A 188 7.63 7.32 8.50
C ALA A 188 7.82 5.80 8.46
N TYR A 189 6.97 5.04 9.18
CA TYR A 189 6.94 3.58 9.09
C TYR A 189 6.72 3.12 7.65
N VAL A 190 5.69 3.64 6.97
CA VAL A 190 5.36 3.25 5.59
C VAL A 190 6.54 3.45 4.64
N ILE A 191 7.26 4.57 4.76
CA ILE A 191 8.44 4.83 3.92
C ILE A 191 9.52 3.79 4.19
N SER A 192 9.92 3.62 5.45
CA SER A 192 10.99 2.69 5.85
C SER A 192 10.65 1.25 5.48
N PHE A 193 9.43 0.80 5.79
CA PHE A 193 8.95 -0.54 5.47
C PHE A 193 8.94 -0.81 3.96
N THR A 194 8.44 0.15 3.17
CA THR A 194 8.38 -0.01 1.70
C THR A 194 9.77 -0.08 1.08
N GLU A 195 10.71 0.72 1.57
CA GLU A 195 12.09 0.71 1.07
C GLU A 195 12.81 -0.61 1.42
N ALA A 196 12.57 -1.17 2.61
CA ALA A 196 13.10 -2.48 3.00
C ALA A 196 12.49 -3.60 2.14
N LEU A 197 11.16 -3.67 2.03
CA LEU A 197 10.46 -4.63 1.18
C LEU A 197 10.89 -4.55 -0.28
N ARG A 198 11.21 -3.35 -0.78
CA ARG A 198 11.73 -3.20 -2.13
C ARG A 198 13.04 -3.97 -2.33
N ALA A 199 13.95 -3.93 -1.36
CA ALA A 199 15.21 -4.67 -1.43
C ALA A 199 14.98 -6.19 -1.35
N GLU A 200 14.05 -6.63 -0.49
CA GLU A 200 13.71 -8.03 -0.30
C GLU A 200 13.00 -8.64 -1.52
N LEU A 201 12.11 -7.89 -2.16
CA LEU A 201 11.30 -8.36 -3.29
C LEU A 201 11.95 -8.15 -4.67
N ALA A 202 13.01 -7.33 -4.76
CA ALA A 202 13.73 -7.06 -6.01
C ALA A 202 14.29 -8.33 -6.69
N PRO A 203 14.90 -9.30 -5.97
CA PRO A 203 15.37 -10.55 -6.57
C PRO A 203 14.26 -11.38 -7.23
N HIS A 204 13.02 -11.19 -6.79
CA HIS A 204 11.83 -11.88 -7.31
C HIS A 204 11.15 -11.15 -8.48
N GLY A 205 11.69 -9.99 -8.89
CA GLY A 205 11.16 -9.21 -10.00
C GLY A 205 9.90 -8.41 -9.69
N VAL A 206 9.56 -8.24 -8.40
CA VAL A 206 8.43 -7.42 -7.95
C VAL A 206 8.80 -5.94 -7.93
N ARG A 207 7.97 -5.10 -8.50
CA ARG A 207 8.12 -3.64 -8.45
C ARG A 207 7.57 -3.12 -7.13
N VAL A 208 8.36 -2.36 -6.38
CA VAL A 208 7.92 -1.78 -5.11
C VAL A 208 8.21 -0.29 -5.10
N THR A 209 7.18 0.50 -4.85
CA THR A 209 7.25 1.96 -4.89
C THR A 209 6.52 2.56 -3.69
N VAL A 210 7.13 3.54 -3.03
CA VAL A 210 6.43 4.40 -2.07
C VAL A 210 6.00 5.69 -2.76
N LEU A 211 4.71 6.05 -2.61
CA LEU A 211 4.18 7.33 -3.03
C LEU A 211 4.19 8.29 -1.83
N CYS A 212 4.88 9.41 -1.94
CA CYS A 212 4.97 10.43 -0.89
C CYS A 212 4.39 11.76 -1.38
N PRO A 213 3.05 11.92 -1.40
CA PRO A 213 2.44 13.17 -1.80
C PRO A 213 2.64 14.26 -0.74
N GLY A 214 2.63 15.50 -1.18
CA GLY A 214 2.39 16.66 -0.33
C GLY A 214 0.91 16.79 0.04
N PRO A 215 0.45 17.97 0.46
CA PRO A 215 -0.95 18.24 0.65
C PRO A 215 -1.72 18.03 -0.67
N VAL A 216 -2.79 17.24 -0.63
CA VAL A 216 -3.68 17.00 -1.78
C VAL A 216 -5.08 17.40 -1.35
N PRO A 217 -5.77 18.29 -2.07
CA PRO A 217 -7.13 18.70 -1.72
C PRO A 217 -8.10 17.52 -1.91
N THR A 218 -8.41 16.84 -0.84
CA THR A 218 -9.30 15.68 -0.78
C THR A 218 -10.08 15.67 0.53
N GLU A 219 -11.06 14.77 0.67
CA GLU A 219 -11.80 14.54 1.93
C GLU A 219 -10.87 14.25 3.12
N PHE A 220 -9.63 13.85 2.87
CA PHE A 220 -8.65 13.59 3.93
C PHE A 220 -8.43 14.82 4.83
N GLN A 221 -8.32 16.03 4.25
CA GLN A 221 -8.09 17.26 5.01
C GLN A 221 -9.29 17.59 5.89
N ALA A 222 -10.50 17.47 5.35
CA ALA A 222 -11.73 17.70 6.10
C ALA A 222 -11.87 16.70 7.26
N ARG A 223 -11.60 15.41 7.00
CA ARG A 223 -11.62 14.35 8.04
C ARG A 223 -10.55 14.56 9.11
N ALA A 224 -9.37 15.01 8.71
CA ALA A 224 -8.28 15.29 9.65
C ALA A 224 -8.54 16.50 10.55
N GLY A 225 -9.56 17.32 10.26
CA GLY A 225 -9.86 18.56 11.00
C GLY A 225 -8.86 19.68 10.69
N VAL A 226 -8.19 19.63 9.52
CA VAL A 226 -7.28 20.68 9.09
C VAL A 226 -8.09 21.80 8.45
N GLY A 227 -8.10 22.98 9.05
CA GLY A 227 -8.82 24.15 8.54
C GLY A 227 -8.39 24.55 7.13
N SER A 228 -9.33 25.09 6.35
CA SER A 228 -9.14 25.49 4.95
C SER A 228 -8.27 26.75 4.75
N GLY A 229 -7.71 27.31 5.80
CA GLY A 229 -7.14 28.66 5.83
C GLY A 229 -5.67 28.83 5.38
N HIS A 230 -5.00 27.78 4.93
CA HIS A 230 -3.61 27.93 4.49
C HIS A 230 -3.46 27.40 3.07
N ASP A 231 -3.55 28.30 2.11
CA ASP A 231 -3.25 28.07 0.71
C ASP A 231 -1.75 27.69 0.56
N THR A 232 -1.47 26.41 0.65
CA THR A 232 -0.24 25.84 0.10
C THR A 232 -0.41 25.63 -1.41
N ALA A 233 -1.07 26.54 -2.11
CA ALA A 233 -1.44 26.40 -3.53
C ALA A 233 -0.25 26.00 -4.42
N LEU A 234 0.93 26.51 -4.13
CA LEU A 234 2.18 26.15 -4.81
C LEU A 234 2.65 24.68 -4.56
N LEU A 235 2.16 24.03 -3.49
CA LEU A 235 2.52 22.65 -3.15
C LEU A 235 1.38 21.67 -3.44
N ASN A 236 0.19 22.17 -3.79
CA ASN A 236 -0.99 21.36 -4.05
C ASN A 236 -0.90 20.74 -5.46
N VAL A 237 -0.86 19.43 -5.50
CA VAL A 237 -0.94 18.67 -6.74
C VAL A 237 -2.32 18.00 -6.79
N PRO A 238 -3.09 18.14 -7.89
CA PRO A 238 -4.40 17.48 -8.03
C PRO A 238 -4.28 15.96 -7.84
N ALA A 239 -5.27 15.33 -7.18
CA ALA A 239 -5.28 13.90 -6.92
C ALA A 239 -5.10 13.05 -8.20
N ALA A 240 -5.70 13.47 -9.30
CA ALA A 240 -5.55 12.82 -10.61
C ALA A 240 -4.10 12.82 -11.11
N GLU A 241 -3.37 13.92 -10.91
CA GLU A 241 -1.96 14.00 -11.31
C GLU A 241 -1.07 13.18 -10.36
N VAL A 242 -1.37 13.20 -9.06
CA VAL A 242 -0.71 12.33 -8.06
C VAL A 242 -0.85 10.86 -8.48
N ALA A 243 -2.06 10.43 -8.84
CA ALA A 243 -2.34 9.07 -9.27
C ALA A 243 -1.60 8.70 -10.57
N ARG A 244 -1.57 9.59 -11.56
CA ARG A 244 -0.82 9.36 -12.80
C ARG A 244 0.69 9.20 -12.55
N GLN A 245 1.26 10.06 -11.71
CA GLN A 245 2.69 9.97 -11.35
C GLN A 245 2.99 8.71 -10.55
N ALA A 246 2.09 8.30 -9.63
CA ALA A 246 2.20 7.09 -8.84
C ALA A 246 2.22 5.84 -9.74
N TYR A 247 1.26 5.73 -10.66
CA TYR A 247 1.19 4.63 -11.62
C TYR A 247 2.46 4.55 -12.48
N ARG A 248 2.85 5.66 -13.11
CA ARG A 248 4.08 5.71 -13.93
C ARG A 248 5.33 5.36 -13.12
N GLY A 249 5.38 5.79 -11.86
CA GLY A 249 6.47 5.48 -10.96
C GLY A 249 6.56 4.00 -10.62
N LEU A 250 5.42 3.36 -10.32
CA LEU A 250 5.33 1.93 -10.06
C LEU A 250 5.74 1.13 -11.29
N MET A 251 5.18 1.46 -12.47
CA MET A 251 5.51 0.76 -13.72
C MET A 251 7.00 0.90 -14.09
N ALA A 252 7.59 2.06 -13.81
CA ALA A 252 9.03 2.32 -14.00
C ALA A 252 9.90 1.82 -12.82
N ASN A 253 9.33 1.10 -11.88
CA ASN A 253 10.01 0.57 -10.68
C ASN A 253 10.81 1.63 -9.91
N LYS A 254 10.28 2.85 -9.77
CA LYS A 254 10.94 3.91 -8.98
C LYS A 254 10.84 3.60 -7.49
N ARG A 255 11.92 3.84 -6.74
CA ARG A 255 11.95 3.68 -5.28
C ARG A 255 10.87 4.53 -4.60
N ALA A 256 10.82 5.81 -4.95
CA ALA A 256 9.87 6.75 -4.39
C ALA A 256 9.33 7.70 -5.47
N VAL A 257 8.06 8.07 -5.35
CA VAL A 257 7.40 9.10 -6.16
C VAL A 257 6.98 10.24 -5.24
N LEU A 258 7.50 11.42 -5.50
CA LEU A 258 7.17 12.66 -4.79
C LEU A 258 6.53 13.63 -5.81
N PRO A 259 5.20 13.69 -5.88
CA PRO A 259 4.51 14.59 -6.80
C PRO A 259 4.72 16.05 -6.43
N GLY A 260 5.06 16.88 -7.41
CA GLY A 260 5.36 18.30 -7.22
C GLY A 260 6.84 18.61 -7.07
N LEU A 261 7.30 19.66 -7.77
CA LEU A 261 8.72 20.02 -7.78
C LEU A 261 9.24 20.43 -6.40
N GLY A 262 8.48 21.22 -5.63
CA GLY A 262 8.83 21.64 -4.29
C GLY A 262 8.92 20.48 -3.29
N ILE A 263 8.08 19.46 -3.45
CA ILE A 263 8.05 18.30 -2.57
C ILE A 263 9.29 17.42 -2.75
N LYS A 264 9.85 17.32 -3.95
CA LYS A 264 11.06 16.52 -4.22
C LYS A 264 12.28 16.98 -3.45
N ILE A 265 12.36 18.26 -3.12
CA ILE A 265 13.50 18.85 -2.43
C ILE A 265 13.45 18.54 -0.93
N VAL A 266 12.25 18.34 -0.35
CA VAL A 266 12.06 18.19 1.10
C VAL A 266 12.94 17.11 1.72
N PRO A 267 12.94 15.84 1.27
CA PRO A 267 13.74 14.80 1.90
C PRO A 267 15.25 15.07 1.80
N PHE A 268 15.69 15.73 0.73
CA PHE A 268 17.09 16.09 0.54
C PHE A 268 17.48 17.23 1.48
N ALA A 269 16.70 18.31 1.52
CA ALA A 269 16.98 19.46 2.37
C ALA A 269 17.02 19.08 3.85
N LEU A 270 16.12 18.21 4.30
CA LEU A 270 16.05 17.79 5.70
C LEU A 270 17.31 17.09 6.22
N ARG A 271 18.16 16.55 5.33
CA ARG A 271 19.42 15.90 5.71
C ARG A 271 20.45 16.87 6.27
N PHE A 272 20.33 18.15 5.93
CA PHE A 272 21.31 19.19 6.32
C PHE A 272 20.92 19.95 7.59
N PHE A 273 19.71 19.72 8.13
CA PHE A 273 19.23 20.42 9.31
C PHE A 273 19.26 19.53 10.56
N PRO A 274 19.74 20.03 11.71
CA PRO A 274 19.65 19.31 12.98
C PRO A 274 18.20 18.98 13.32
N ARG A 275 17.98 17.81 13.89
CA ARG A 275 16.63 17.30 14.19
C ARG A 275 15.82 18.22 15.10
N GLY A 276 16.48 18.90 16.05
CA GLY A 276 15.85 19.89 16.93
C GLY A 276 15.31 21.11 16.18
N PHE A 277 16.05 21.59 15.17
CA PHE A 277 15.59 22.67 14.31
C PHE A 277 14.35 22.28 13.51
N ILE A 278 14.38 21.09 12.90
CA ILE A 278 13.23 20.54 12.15
C ILE A 278 12.00 20.46 13.05
N LEU A 279 12.16 19.91 14.26
CA LEU A 279 11.08 19.80 15.24
C LEU A 279 10.49 21.18 15.59
N SER A 280 11.34 22.15 15.88
CA SER A 280 10.90 23.52 16.23
C SER A 280 10.15 24.18 15.07
N ALA A 281 10.68 24.07 13.85
CA ALA A 281 10.05 24.61 12.64
C ALA A 281 8.69 23.97 12.38
N THR A 282 8.61 22.64 12.45
CA THR A 282 7.35 21.90 12.23
C THR A 282 6.33 22.23 13.32
N SER A 283 6.77 22.33 14.59
CA SER A 283 5.90 22.71 15.71
C SER A 283 5.30 24.09 15.49
N ARG A 284 6.12 25.09 15.10
CA ARG A 284 5.64 26.44 14.81
C ARG A 284 4.64 26.45 13.66
N PHE A 285 4.94 25.75 12.57
CA PHE A 285 4.05 25.64 11.42
C PHE A 285 2.70 24.98 11.79
N GLN A 286 2.70 23.91 12.59
CA GLN A 286 1.47 23.24 13.01
C GLN A 286 0.64 24.09 13.98
N ARG A 287 1.26 24.87 14.87
CA ARG A 287 0.53 25.80 15.75
C ARG A 287 -0.20 26.91 14.99
N GLN A 288 0.33 27.34 13.85
CA GLN A 288 -0.34 28.33 13.00
C GLN A 288 -1.57 27.77 12.25
N ARG A 289 -1.73 26.45 12.23
CA ARG A 289 -2.85 25.74 11.57
C ARG A 289 -3.98 25.40 12.55
N ARG A 290 -3.79 25.69 13.84
CA ARG A 290 -4.84 25.63 14.87
C ARG A 290 -5.68 26.89 14.83
#